data_582fa5897d9b6b3bf350b94d48a10687
#
_entry.id   582fa5897d9b6b3bf350b94d48a10687
#
_cell.length_a   1.000
_cell.length_b   1.000
_cell.length_c   1.000
_cell.angle_alpha   90.00
_cell.angle_beta   90.00
_cell.angle_gamma   90.00
#
_symmetry.space_group_name_H-M   'P 1'
#
loop_
_entity.id
_entity.type
_entity.pdbx_description
1 polymer ?
#
loop_
_entity_poly.entity_id
_entity_poly.type
_entity_poly.pdbx_seq_one_letter_code
_entity_poly.pdbx_strand_id
1 'polypeptide(L)'
;MPSPHGSTALDHVLIIEDEPMIALSIQMTLEDEGITSFDIAATEADAVAMANERLPTFITSDVALLEGTGPRAVAAILARHGGIPVLFLTGNPEDCVPVTPPAVVLTKPFNARQIALTYRALTSHHAT
;
A
#
# COMPACT_ATOMS: atom_id res chain seq x y z
N MET A 1 -0.46 -0.71 28.61
CA MET A 1 -1.10 -1.95 28.13
C MET A 1 -1.12 -1.97 26.62
N PRO A 2 -0.70 -3.04 26.01
CA PRO A 2 -0.78 -3.12 24.58
C PRO A 2 -2.25 -3.13 24.12
N SER A 3 -2.51 -2.48 23.00
CA SER A 3 -3.83 -2.52 22.42
C SER A 3 -4.12 -3.92 21.90
N PRO A 4 -5.39 -4.25 21.59
CA PRO A 4 -5.70 -5.52 20.92
C PRO A 4 -4.97 -5.66 19.58
N HIS A 5 -4.51 -4.55 19.06
CA HIS A 5 -3.76 -4.49 17.81
C HIS A 5 -2.32 -4.10 18.09
N GLY A 6 -1.69 -4.77 19.06
CA GLY A 6 -0.32 -4.43 19.44
C GLY A 6 0.66 -4.48 18.29
N SER A 7 0.40 -5.34 17.29
CA SER A 7 1.26 -5.43 16.11
C SER A 7 1.24 -4.17 15.26
N THR A 8 0.21 -3.31 15.38
CA THR A 8 0.15 -2.09 14.56
C THR A 8 1.29 -1.13 14.88
N ALA A 9 1.87 -1.22 16.08
CA ALA A 9 3.03 -0.40 16.42
C ALA A 9 4.24 -0.72 15.56
N LEU A 10 4.30 -1.93 14.98
CA LEU A 10 5.37 -2.37 14.11
C LEU A 10 5.01 -2.20 12.63
N ASP A 11 3.76 -1.85 12.34
CA ASP A 11 3.33 -1.71 10.96
C ASP A 11 3.84 -0.41 10.37
N HIS A 12 4.24 -0.50 9.12
CA HIS A 12 4.70 0.64 8.35
C HIS A 12 4.10 0.52 6.95
N VAL A 13 3.42 1.57 6.51
CA VAL A 13 2.75 1.55 5.21
C VAL A 13 3.50 2.45 4.23
N LEU A 14 3.76 1.92 3.04
CA LEU A 14 4.26 2.71 1.94
C LEU A 14 3.09 3.05 1.02
N ILE A 15 2.84 4.33 0.84
CA ILE A 15 1.80 4.84 -0.06
C ILE A 15 2.49 5.36 -1.31
N ILE A 16 2.23 4.72 -2.45
CA ILE A 16 2.80 5.12 -3.74
C ILE A 16 1.72 5.86 -4.50
N GLU A 17 1.80 7.19 -4.49
CA GLU A 17 0.75 8.04 -5.03
C GLU A 17 1.32 9.41 -5.34
N ASP A 18 1.12 9.91 -6.57
CA ASP A 18 1.67 11.20 -6.97
C ASP A 18 0.70 12.37 -6.73
N GLU A 19 -0.54 12.11 -6.36
CA GLU A 19 -1.48 13.17 -6.00
C GLU A 19 -1.53 13.32 -4.47
N PRO A 20 -1.03 14.44 -3.92
CA PRO A 20 -0.91 14.60 -2.47
C PRO A 20 -2.23 14.46 -1.72
N MET A 21 -3.33 14.94 -2.29
CA MET A 21 -4.62 14.85 -1.62
C MET A 21 -5.11 13.42 -1.51
N ILE A 22 -4.85 12.61 -2.53
CA ILE A 22 -5.23 11.19 -2.50
C ILE A 22 -4.34 10.45 -1.51
N ALA A 23 -3.04 10.73 -1.53
CA ALA A 23 -2.11 10.11 -0.58
C ALA A 23 -2.52 10.41 0.87
N LEU A 24 -2.87 11.66 1.15
CA LEU A 24 -3.32 12.04 2.49
C LEU A 24 -4.61 11.33 2.89
N SER A 25 -5.54 11.21 1.96
CA SER A 25 -6.80 10.51 2.21
C SER A 25 -6.56 9.04 2.57
N ILE A 26 -5.67 8.39 1.86
CA ILE A 26 -5.31 6.99 2.14
C ILE A 26 -4.65 6.89 3.52
N GLN A 27 -3.73 7.80 3.81
CA GLN A 27 -3.06 7.81 5.11
C GLN A 27 -4.07 7.97 6.25
N MET A 28 -4.98 8.93 6.14
CA MET A 28 -5.98 9.17 7.18
C MET A 28 -6.86 7.95 7.40
N THR A 29 -7.24 7.27 6.31
CA THR A 29 -8.04 6.06 6.41
C THR A 29 -7.30 4.98 7.19
N LEU A 30 -6.01 4.80 6.91
CA LEU A 30 -5.22 3.78 7.58
C LEU A 30 -4.83 4.18 9.00
N GLU A 31 -4.72 5.49 9.27
CA GLU A 31 -4.55 5.95 10.65
C GLU A 31 -5.75 5.54 11.51
N ASP A 32 -6.94 5.58 10.93
CA ASP A 32 -8.14 5.12 11.63
C ASP A 32 -8.11 3.62 11.91
N GLU A 33 -7.29 2.86 11.19
CA GLU A 33 -7.06 1.44 11.44
C GLU A 33 -5.94 1.17 12.44
N GLY A 34 -5.35 2.22 13.00
CA GLY A 34 -4.31 2.08 14.00
C GLY A 34 -2.88 2.19 13.49
N ILE A 35 -2.69 2.44 12.21
CA ILE A 35 -1.35 2.58 11.65
C ILE A 35 -0.79 3.95 12.03
N THR A 36 0.46 3.99 12.46
CA THR A 36 1.09 5.24 12.89
C THR A 36 2.37 5.59 12.12
N SER A 37 2.77 4.75 11.17
CA SER A 37 4.03 4.95 10.45
C SER A 37 3.79 4.82 8.96
N PHE A 38 4.19 5.85 8.21
CA PHE A 38 3.94 5.93 6.78
C PHE A 38 5.13 6.54 6.05
N ASP A 39 5.33 6.10 4.80
CA ASP A 39 6.11 6.82 3.81
C ASP A 39 5.22 7.07 2.61
N ILE A 40 5.41 8.20 1.93
CA ILE A 40 4.65 8.54 0.73
C ILE A 40 5.65 8.78 -0.39
N ALA A 41 5.52 8.03 -1.48
CA ALA A 41 6.38 8.15 -2.65
C ALA A 41 5.56 8.56 -3.86
N ALA A 42 6.05 9.53 -4.61
CA ALA A 42 5.36 10.02 -5.80
C ALA A 42 5.91 9.42 -7.10
N THR A 43 7.04 8.75 -7.04
CA THR A 43 7.68 8.17 -8.22
C THR A 43 8.10 6.73 -7.96
N GLU A 44 8.35 5.99 -9.03
CA GLU A 44 8.84 4.63 -8.93
C GLU A 44 10.16 4.57 -8.18
N ALA A 45 11.10 5.45 -8.51
CA ALA A 45 12.43 5.46 -7.88
C ALA A 45 12.35 5.75 -6.38
N ASP A 46 11.53 6.72 -5.99
CA ASP A 46 11.38 7.06 -4.58
C ASP A 46 10.74 5.91 -3.80
N ALA A 47 9.76 5.23 -4.41
CA ALA A 47 9.10 4.11 -3.75
C ALA A 47 10.09 3.00 -3.42
N VAL A 48 10.93 2.65 -4.38
CA VAL A 48 11.94 1.61 -4.18
C VAL A 48 12.95 2.03 -3.12
N ALA A 49 13.42 3.29 -3.18
CA ALA A 49 14.39 3.79 -2.21
C ALA A 49 13.82 3.79 -0.80
N MET A 50 12.58 4.25 -0.64
CA MET A 50 11.93 4.30 0.67
C MET A 50 11.73 2.90 1.25
N ALA A 51 11.33 1.93 0.42
CA ALA A 51 11.15 0.56 0.87
C ALA A 51 12.47 -0.07 1.30
N ASN A 52 13.58 0.30 0.65
CA ASN A 52 14.89 -0.20 1.03
C ASN A 52 15.39 0.40 2.33
N GLU A 53 15.01 1.64 2.62
CA GLU A 53 15.39 2.29 3.88
C GLU A 53 14.54 1.77 5.04
N ARG A 54 13.27 1.55 4.80
CA ARG A 54 12.34 1.08 5.83
C ARG A 54 11.33 0.15 5.21
N LEU A 55 11.43 -1.12 5.55
CA LEU A 55 10.59 -2.17 4.98
C LEU A 55 9.12 -1.96 5.35
N PRO A 56 8.23 -1.78 4.37
CA PRO A 56 6.81 -1.68 4.68
C PRO A 56 6.19 -3.04 4.97
N THR A 57 5.13 -3.03 5.77
CA THR A 57 4.34 -4.21 6.04
C THR A 57 3.08 -4.26 5.18
N PHE A 58 2.78 -3.15 4.52
CA PHE A 58 1.65 -3.03 3.61
C PHE A 58 1.95 -1.92 2.60
N ILE A 59 1.54 -2.11 1.36
CA ILE A 59 1.75 -1.13 0.29
C ILE A 59 0.41 -0.79 -0.35
N THR A 60 0.13 0.51 -0.52
CA THR A 60 -0.91 0.95 -1.44
C THR A 60 -0.22 1.61 -2.62
N SER A 61 -0.71 1.36 -3.83
CA SER A 61 -0.04 1.88 -5.02
C SER A 61 -1.02 2.28 -6.10
N ASP A 62 -0.92 3.52 -6.55
CA ASP A 62 -1.54 3.91 -7.81
C ASP A 62 -0.78 3.21 -8.94
N VAL A 63 -1.40 3.07 -10.09
CA VAL A 63 -0.78 2.42 -11.23
C VAL A 63 0.05 3.42 -12.01
N ALA A 64 -0.52 4.56 -12.36
CA ALA A 64 0.17 5.58 -13.14
C ALA A 64 0.79 6.62 -12.21
N LEU A 65 2.09 6.85 -12.35
CA LEU A 65 2.81 7.83 -11.56
C LEU A 65 3.38 8.91 -12.49
N LEU A 66 3.84 10.02 -11.91
CA LEU A 66 4.50 11.07 -12.69
C LEU A 66 5.73 10.52 -13.41
N GLU A 67 6.48 9.65 -12.73
CA GLU A 67 7.64 8.99 -13.31
C GLU A 67 7.59 7.53 -12.95
N GLY A 68 7.55 6.66 -13.96
CA GLY A 68 7.45 5.24 -13.77
C GLY A 68 6.04 4.78 -13.51
N THR A 69 5.90 3.59 -12.98
CA THR A 69 4.59 3.01 -12.66
C THR A 69 4.61 2.35 -11.29
N GLY A 70 3.42 2.29 -10.66
CA GLY A 70 3.25 1.58 -9.39
C GLY A 70 3.56 0.10 -9.48
N PRO A 71 3.03 -0.64 -10.47
CA PRO A 71 3.33 -2.06 -10.59
C PRO A 71 4.82 -2.37 -10.74
N ARG A 72 5.56 -1.54 -11.44
CA ARG A 72 7.01 -1.75 -11.57
C ARG A 72 7.73 -1.50 -10.25
N ALA A 73 7.32 -0.45 -9.53
CA ALA A 73 7.88 -0.18 -8.20
C ALA A 73 7.61 -1.35 -7.26
N VAL A 74 6.38 -1.82 -7.23
CA VAL A 74 5.99 -2.94 -6.38
C VAL A 74 6.75 -4.20 -6.76
N ALA A 75 6.89 -4.50 -8.05
CA ALA A 75 7.63 -5.67 -8.49
C ALA A 75 9.07 -5.64 -8.01
N ALA A 76 9.72 -4.48 -8.10
CA ALA A 76 11.11 -4.33 -7.63
C ALA A 76 11.19 -4.51 -6.10
N ILE A 77 10.24 -3.96 -5.37
CA ILE A 77 10.21 -4.08 -3.91
C ILE A 77 10.01 -5.53 -3.49
N LEU A 78 9.05 -6.21 -4.09
CA LEU A 78 8.76 -7.61 -3.73
C LEU A 78 9.90 -8.55 -4.14
N ALA A 79 10.58 -8.26 -5.25
CA ALA A 79 11.70 -9.08 -5.68
C ALA A 79 12.84 -9.05 -4.66
N ARG A 80 13.00 -7.92 -3.97
CA ARG A 80 14.07 -7.77 -2.98
C ARG A 80 13.67 -8.21 -1.58
N HIS A 81 12.41 -7.94 -1.20
CA HIS A 81 12.00 -8.07 0.21
C HIS A 81 11.01 -9.19 0.48
N GLY A 82 10.45 -9.80 -0.56
CA GLY A 82 9.48 -10.88 -0.38
C GLY A 82 8.04 -10.40 -0.41
N GLY A 83 7.13 -11.29 -0.05
CA GLY A 83 5.70 -11.05 -0.20
C GLY A 83 5.13 -10.09 0.83
N ILE A 84 4.89 -8.86 0.40
CA ILE A 84 4.24 -7.85 1.21
C ILE A 84 2.83 -7.66 0.63
N PRO A 85 1.77 -7.60 1.46
CA PRO A 85 0.43 -7.34 0.94
C PRO A 85 0.35 -6.00 0.20
N VAL A 86 -0.30 -5.99 -0.96
CA VAL A 86 -0.36 -4.81 -1.83
C VAL A 86 -1.80 -4.54 -2.25
N LEU A 87 -2.19 -3.28 -2.17
CA LEU A 87 -3.46 -2.79 -2.69
C LEU A 87 -3.18 -1.82 -3.83
N PHE A 88 -3.55 -2.22 -5.06
CA PHE A 88 -3.45 -1.32 -6.21
C PHE A 88 -4.75 -0.54 -6.38
N LEU A 89 -4.62 0.74 -6.69
CA LEU A 89 -5.73 1.65 -6.90
C LEU A 89 -5.63 2.20 -8.32
N THR A 90 -6.65 1.95 -9.15
CA THR A 90 -6.56 2.36 -10.54
C THR A 90 -7.94 2.64 -11.14
N GLY A 91 -7.99 3.57 -12.10
CA GLY A 91 -9.17 3.76 -12.93
C GLY A 91 -9.29 2.75 -14.04
N ASN A 92 -8.23 1.98 -14.28
CA ASN A 92 -8.16 1.03 -15.39
C ASN A 92 -7.50 -0.27 -14.93
N PRO A 93 -8.28 -1.26 -14.45
CA PRO A 93 -7.72 -2.49 -13.86
C PRO A 93 -6.79 -3.27 -14.78
N GLU A 94 -6.98 -3.14 -16.10
CA GLU A 94 -6.14 -3.85 -17.06
C GLU A 94 -4.68 -3.47 -16.96
N ASP A 95 -4.39 -2.27 -16.47
CA ASP A 95 -3.01 -1.79 -16.33
C ASP A 95 -2.25 -2.47 -15.21
N CYS A 96 -2.93 -3.26 -14.38
CA CYS A 96 -2.32 -3.97 -13.27
C CYS A 96 -2.02 -5.44 -13.56
N VAL A 97 -2.06 -5.84 -14.80
CA VAL A 97 -1.86 -7.26 -15.15
C VAL A 97 -0.38 -7.51 -15.45
N PRO A 98 0.19 -8.62 -14.95
CA PRO A 98 -0.41 -9.61 -14.03
C PRO A 98 -0.34 -9.14 -12.57
N VAL A 99 -1.31 -9.59 -11.80
CA VAL A 99 -1.35 -9.31 -10.36
C VAL A 99 -1.08 -10.61 -9.61
N THR A 100 -0.08 -10.60 -8.74
CA THR A 100 0.33 -11.77 -7.98
C THR A 100 -0.10 -11.61 -6.53
N PRO A 101 -0.78 -12.61 -5.94
CA PRO A 101 -1.12 -12.53 -4.53
C PRO A 101 0.12 -12.41 -3.64
N PRO A 102 0.05 -11.72 -2.50
CA PRO A 102 -1.18 -11.14 -1.92
C PRO A 102 -1.44 -9.71 -2.37
N ALA A 103 -1.94 -9.55 -3.58
CA ALA A 103 -2.28 -8.24 -4.11
C ALA A 103 -3.76 -8.21 -4.50
N VAL A 104 -4.38 -7.05 -4.30
CA VAL A 104 -5.77 -6.80 -4.67
C VAL A 104 -5.82 -5.50 -5.44
N VAL A 105 -6.74 -5.41 -6.40
CA VAL A 105 -6.94 -4.20 -7.18
C VAL A 105 -8.31 -3.62 -6.85
N LEU A 106 -8.35 -2.34 -6.48
CA LEU A 106 -9.60 -1.59 -6.35
C LEU A 106 -9.70 -0.62 -7.51
N THR A 107 -10.85 -0.61 -8.15
CA THR A 107 -11.10 0.27 -9.29
C THR A 107 -11.68 1.60 -8.81
N LYS A 108 -11.16 2.70 -9.33
CA LYS A 108 -11.72 4.02 -9.05
C LYS A 108 -13.10 4.15 -9.70
N PRO A 109 -14.07 4.83 -9.06
CA PRO A 109 -13.93 5.47 -7.77
C PRO A 109 -14.00 4.47 -6.61
N PHE A 110 -13.24 4.74 -5.56
CA PHE A 110 -13.25 3.92 -4.35
C PHE A 110 -13.46 4.84 -3.15
N ASN A 111 -13.80 4.26 -1.99
CA ASN A 111 -14.00 5.04 -0.78
C ASN A 111 -13.16 4.51 0.37
N ALA A 112 -13.15 5.26 1.47
CA ALA A 112 -12.35 4.90 2.65
C ALA A 112 -12.72 3.52 3.19
N ARG A 113 -14.01 3.17 3.17
CA ARG A 113 -14.45 1.87 3.67
C ARG A 113 -13.86 0.72 2.87
N GLN A 114 -13.80 0.86 1.55
CA GLN A 114 -13.21 -0.18 0.70
C GLN A 114 -11.72 -0.37 0.99
N ILE A 115 -11.00 0.73 1.21
CA ILE A 115 -9.58 0.67 1.55
C ILE A 115 -9.40 -0.02 2.90
N ALA A 116 -10.17 0.37 3.90
CA ALA A 116 -10.07 -0.22 5.24
C ALA A 116 -10.39 -1.70 5.24
N LEU A 117 -11.46 -2.11 4.54
CA LEU A 117 -11.85 -3.51 4.47
C LEU A 117 -10.81 -4.35 3.74
N THR A 118 -10.24 -3.80 2.67
CA THR A 118 -9.19 -4.49 1.92
C THR A 118 -7.92 -4.65 2.74
N TYR A 119 -7.53 -3.58 3.45
CA TYR A 119 -6.40 -3.65 4.36
C TYR A 119 -6.59 -4.75 5.39
N ARG A 120 -7.75 -4.79 6.03
CA ARG A 120 -8.05 -5.82 7.04
C ARG A 120 -8.01 -7.21 6.43
N ALA A 121 -8.59 -7.40 5.24
CA ALA A 121 -8.62 -8.69 4.58
C ALA A 121 -7.21 -9.17 4.23
N LEU A 122 -6.36 -8.28 3.73
CA LEU A 122 -5.01 -8.64 3.33
C LEU A 122 -4.07 -8.92 4.52
N THR A 123 -4.37 -8.35 5.68
CA THR A 123 -3.50 -8.47 6.85
C THR A 123 -4.06 -9.37 7.94
N SER A 124 -5.34 -9.74 7.87
CA SER A 124 -6.02 -10.47 8.95
C SER A 124 -5.52 -11.91 9.13
N HIS A 125 -4.95 -12.51 8.09
CA HIS A 125 -4.50 -13.91 8.20
C HIS A 125 -3.38 -14.08 9.23
N HIS A 126 -2.75 -13.00 9.63
CA HIS A 126 -1.73 -13.05 10.68
C HIS A 126 -2.32 -13.26 12.06
N ALA A 127 -3.60 -13.03 12.20
CA ALA A 127 -4.26 -13.11 13.50
C ALA A 127 -4.51 -14.54 13.98
N THR A 128 -4.36 -15.51 13.11
CA THR A 128 -4.64 -16.92 13.47
C THR A 128 -3.40 -17.68 13.88
#